data_4d05ccf47f855455c8fd725ecac518a4
#
_entry.id   4d05ccf47f855455c8fd725ecac518a4
#
_cell.length_a   1.000
_cell.length_b   1.000
_cell.length_c   1.000
_cell.angle_alpha   90.00
_cell.angle_beta   90.00
_cell.angle_gamma   90.00
#
_symmetry.space_group_name_H-M   'P 1'
#
loop_
_entity.id
_entity.type
_entity.pdbx_description
1 polymer ?
#
loop_
_entity_poly.entity_id
_entity_poly.type
_entity_poly.pdbx_seq_one_letter_code
_entity_poly.pdbx_strand_id
1 'polypeptide(L)'
;MVVSNFFATFVPAKGSRIKVNSKLIVNSKTKVNMEIVYNIIQTTLNSFDFAYCIIVNILTYLIINIINSRNGNIDMKMWSKRIILILCIIVVGCIYYFNGSDIKLVLNSAIITPVFWSWIMKPICKHFKIDYKQLNLFE
;
A
#
# COMPACT_ATOMS: atom_id res chain seq x y z
N MET A 1 35.97 -29.12 -9.88
CA MET A 1 36.75 -29.29 -11.12
C MET A 1 35.78 -29.65 -12.28
N VAL A 2 34.86 -28.78 -12.64
CA VAL A 2 33.99 -28.82 -13.83
C VAL A 2 33.36 -27.44 -14.03
N VAL A 3 34.11 -26.43 -14.41
CA VAL A 3 33.60 -25.09 -14.83
C VAL A 3 34.58 -24.51 -15.88
N SER A 4 34.95 -25.25 -16.89
CA SER A 4 35.82 -24.65 -17.91
C SER A 4 35.58 -25.13 -19.34
N ASN A 5 34.33 -25.41 -19.74
CA ASN A 5 34.03 -25.77 -21.13
C ASN A 5 32.73 -25.15 -21.65
N PHE A 6 32.43 -23.87 -21.33
CA PHE A 6 31.23 -23.21 -21.90
C PHE A 6 31.57 -21.95 -22.73
N PHE A 7 32.87 -21.72 -23.06
CA PHE A 7 33.28 -20.51 -23.78
C PHE A 7 33.95 -20.73 -25.13
N ALA A 8 33.77 -21.86 -25.77
CA ALA A 8 34.34 -22.11 -27.08
C ALA A 8 33.30 -22.71 -28.01
N THR A 9 32.47 -21.92 -28.63
CA THR A 9 31.93 -22.11 -29.99
C THR A 9 30.92 -21.00 -30.33
N PHE A 10 31.40 -19.79 -30.58
CA PHE A 10 30.64 -18.84 -31.38
C PHE A 10 31.57 -18.08 -32.30
N VAL A 11 31.97 -18.77 -33.39
CA VAL A 11 32.55 -18.11 -34.57
C VAL A 11 31.37 -17.58 -35.38
N PRO A 12 31.27 -16.28 -35.64
CA PRO A 12 30.18 -15.75 -36.46
C PRO A 12 30.46 -16.09 -37.93
N ALA A 13 29.62 -16.92 -38.51
CA ALA A 13 29.58 -17.10 -39.94
C ALA A 13 29.21 -15.78 -40.62
N LYS A 14 30.09 -15.37 -41.54
CA LYS A 14 30.04 -14.19 -42.40
C LYS A 14 28.72 -14.23 -43.22
N GLY A 15 27.81 -13.23 -43.05
CA GLY A 15 26.91 -12.84 -44.14
C GLY A 15 25.45 -13.29 -44.06
N SER A 16 24.78 -13.22 -42.91
CA SER A 16 23.32 -13.06 -42.93
C SER A 16 22.95 -11.84 -42.09
N ARG A 17 22.48 -10.78 -42.74
CA ARG A 17 21.78 -9.67 -42.05
C ARG A 17 20.53 -10.25 -41.40
N ILE A 18 20.66 -10.66 -40.16
CA ILE A 18 19.49 -10.95 -39.32
C ILE A 18 18.77 -9.63 -39.15
N LYS A 19 17.69 -9.43 -39.91
CA LYS A 19 16.68 -8.43 -39.53
C LYS A 19 16.12 -8.91 -38.22
N VAL A 20 16.78 -8.57 -37.13
CA VAL A 20 16.25 -8.75 -35.78
C VAL A 20 15.00 -7.90 -35.75
N ASN A 21 13.85 -8.57 -35.71
CA ASN A 21 12.53 -7.92 -35.68
C ASN A 21 12.49 -7.01 -34.46
N SER A 22 12.66 -5.72 -34.68
CA SER A 22 12.57 -4.70 -33.60
C SER A 22 11.28 -4.82 -32.77
N LYS A 23 10.20 -5.33 -33.37
CA LYS A 23 8.95 -5.67 -32.68
C LYS A 23 9.12 -6.76 -31.60
N LEU A 24 9.97 -7.77 -31.83
CA LEU A 24 10.20 -8.85 -30.84
C LEU A 24 10.98 -8.35 -29.63
N ILE A 25 11.95 -7.47 -29.84
CA ILE A 25 12.77 -6.89 -28.75
C ILE A 25 11.93 -5.91 -27.93
N VAL A 26 11.08 -5.12 -28.57
CA VAL A 26 10.17 -4.21 -27.85
C VAL A 26 9.16 -4.99 -27.01
N ASN A 27 8.56 -6.06 -27.57
CA ASN A 27 7.61 -6.91 -26.81
C ASN A 27 8.27 -7.64 -25.65
N SER A 28 9.50 -8.11 -25.77
CA SER A 28 10.20 -8.76 -24.66
C SER A 28 10.55 -7.78 -23.53
N LYS A 29 11.02 -6.57 -23.84
CA LYS A 29 11.28 -5.52 -22.85
C LYS A 29 10.01 -5.09 -22.13
N THR A 30 8.90 -4.92 -22.85
CA THR A 30 7.62 -4.54 -22.26
C THR A 30 7.09 -5.63 -21.32
N LYS A 31 7.23 -6.91 -21.71
CA LYS A 31 6.81 -8.04 -20.88
C LYS A 31 7.62 -8.15 -19.59
N VAL A 32 8.95 -8.01 -19.67
CA VAL A 32 9.85 -8.03 -18.51
C VAL A 32 9.56 -6.86 -17.57
N ASN A 33 9.33 -5.65 -18.10
CA ASN A 33 8.97 -4.49 -17.27
C ASN A 33 7.63 -4.68 -16.56
N MET A 34 6.65 -5.27 -17.25
CA MET A 34 5.33 -5.55 -16.66
C MET A 34 5.42 -6.60 -15.54
N GLU A 35 6.25 -7.63 -15.71
CA GLU A 35 6.48 -8.66 -14.70
C GLU A 35 7.18 -8.09 -13.45
N ILE A 36 8.18 -7.23 -13.64
CA ILE A 36 8.86 -6.53 -12.54
C ILE A 36 7.87 -5.64 -11.77
N VAL A 37 7.07 -4.86 -12.49
CA VAL A 37 6.05 -3.99 -11.86
C VAL A 37 5.02 -4.83 -11.10
N TYR A 38 4.56 -5.93 -11.67
CA TYR A 38 3.64 -6.85 -11.00
C TYR A 38 4.24 -7.42 -9.71
N ASN A 39 5.49 -7.88 -9.75
CA ASN A 39 6.18 -8.43 -8.59
C ASN A 39 6.39 -7.37 -7.49
N ILE A 40 6.73 -6.12 -7.87
CA ILE A 40 6.83 -5.01 -6.92
C ILE A 40 5.48 -4.73 -6.26
N ILE A 41 4.40 -4.67 -7.06
CA ILE A 41 3.05 -4.45 -6.55
C ILE A 41 2.66 -5.57 -5.58
N GLN A 42 2.84 -6.84 -5.97
CA GLN A 42 2.51 -7.99 -5.12
C GLN A 42 3.32 -7.99 -3.82
N THR A 43 4.61 -7.73 -3.89
CA THR A 43 5.46 -7.65 -2.70
C THR A 43 5.01 -6.52 -1.76
N THR A 44 4.65 -5.36 -2.34
CA THR A 44 4.14 -4.22 -1.58
C THR A 44 2.80 -4.55 -0.93
N LEU A 45 1.86 -5.15 -1.68
CA LEU A 45 0.54 -5.55 -1.18
C LEU A 45 0.64 -6.58 -0.04
N ASN A 46 1.60 -7.50 -0.12
CA ASN A 46 1.83 -8.51 0.91
C ASN A 46 2.60 -7.95 2.14
N SER A 47 3.15 -6.74 2.05
CA SER A 47 3.94 -6.13 3.13
C SER A 47 3.10 -5.43 4.19
N PHE A 48 1.81 -5.25 3.96
CA PHE A 48 0.89 -4.63 4.91
C PHE A 48 -0.53 -5.18 4.78
N ASP A 49 -1.28 -5.10 5.86
CA ASP A 49 -2.66 -5.58 5.94
C ASP A 49 -3.64 -4.42 5.66
N PHE A 50 -4.30 -4.49 4.49
CA PHE A 50 -5.33 -3.51 4.11
C PHE A 50 -6.54 -3.55 5.06
N ALA A 51 -6.93 -4.73 5.53
CA ALA A 51 -8.05 -4.86 6.44
C ALA A 51 -7.78 -4.12 7.75
N TYR A 52 -6.57 -4.22 8.28
CA TYR A 52 -6.11 -3.46 9.42
C TYR A 52 -6.26 -1.94 9.19
N CYS A 53 -5.75 -1.43 8.07
CA CYS A 53 -5.83 -0.01 7.74
C CYS A 53 -7.29 0.48 7.64
N ILE A 54 -8.18 -0.30 7.02
CA ILE A 54 -9.60 0.02 6.89
C ILE A 54 -10.27 0.04 8.27
N ILE A 55 -10.06 -0.99 9.10
CA ILE A 55 -10.66 -1.12 10.43
C ILE A 55 -10.24 0.06 11.32
N VAL A 56 -8.95 0.40 11.37
CA VAL A 56 -8.45 1.54 12.16
C VAL A 56 -9.10 2.84 11.71
N ASN A 57 -9.20 3.09 10.40
CA ASN A 57 -9.78 4.31 9.87
C ASN A 57 -11.29 4.41 10.15
N ILE A 58 -12.05 3.31 9.99
CA ILE A 58 -13.48 3.26 10.31
C ILE A 58 -13.70 3.49 11.82
N LEU A 59 -12.92 2.81 12.67
CA LEU A 59 -13.01 2.96 14.12
C LEU A 59 -12.70 4.39 14.56
N THR A 60 -11.66 4.99 14.00
CA THR A 60 -11.31 6.40 14.25
C THR A 60 -12.47 7.33 13.87
N TYR A 61 -13.08 7.11 12.71
CA TYR A 61 -14.24 7.87 12.26
C TYR A 61 -15.41 7.77 13.22
N LEU A 62 -15.77 6.55 13.62
CA LEU A 62 -16.89 6.33 14.54
C LEU A 62 -16.66 7.02 15.88
N ILE A 63 -15.46 6.93 16.44
CA ILE A 63 -15.11 7.57 17.72
C ILE A 63 -15.21 9.10 17.61
N ILE A 64 -14.64 9.69 16.56
CA ILE A 64 -14.70 11.14 16.33
C ILE A 64 -16.16 11.59 16.17
N ASN A 65 -16.95 10.84 15.41
CA ASN A 65 -18.36 11.15 15.18
C ASN A 65 -19.18 11.09 16.49
N ILE A 66 -18.95 10.07 17.32
CA ILE A 66 -19.62 9.94 18.64
C ILE A 66 -19.23 11.11 19.56
N ILE A 67 -17.96 11.48 19.60
CA ILE A 67 -17.49 12.59 20.45
C ILE A 67 -18.07 13.92 19.98
N ASN A 68 -18.06 14.19 18.66
CA ASN A 68 -18.63 15.41 18.09
C ASN A 68 -20.14 15.50 18.34
N SER A 69 -20.86 14.37 18.21
CA SER A 69 -22.30 14.31 18.50
C SER A 69 -22.62 14.62 19.97
N ARG A 70 -21.76 14.18 20.90
CA ARG A 70 -21.94 14.47 22.35
C ARG A 70 -21.54 15.90 22.70
N ASN A 71 -20.62 16.52 21.99
CA ASN A 71 -20.14 17.88 22.25
C ASN A 71 -20.94 18.97 21.50
N GLY A 72 -22.16 18.68 21.06
CA GLY A 72 -23.03 19.67 20.40
C GLY A 72 -22.53 20.06 19.00
N ASN A 73 -21.94 19.14 18.26
CA ASN A 73 -21.38 19.32 16.91
C ASN A 73 -20.24 20.36 16.81
N ILE A 74 -19.51 20.57 17.90
CA ILE A 74 -18.31 21.41 17.88
C ILE A 74 -17.16 20.58 17.27
N ASP A 75 -16.57 21.08 16.19
CA ASP A 75 -15.45 20.42 15.55
C ASP A 75 -14.24 20.29 16.50
N MET A 76 -13.76 19.06 16.64
CA MET A 76 -12.58 18.77 17.46
C MET A 76 -11.33 19.38 16.86
N LYS A 77 -10.42 19.83 17.73
CA LYS A 77 -9.09 20.28 17.33
C LYS A 77 -8.34 19.16 16.60
N MET A 78 -7.56 19.51 15.60
CA MET A 78 -6.73 18.58 14.79
C MET A 78 -5.88 17.63 15.65
N TRP A 79 -5.25 18.14 16.71
CA TRP A 79 -4.43 17.36 17.62
C TRP A 79 -5.21 16.24 18.31
N SER A 80 -6.43 16.52 18.75
CA SER A 80 -7.29 15.50 19.37
C SER A 80 -7.64 14.38 18.40
N LYS A 81 -7.93 14.71 17.14
CA LYS A 81 -8.20 13.71 16.10
C LYS A 81 -6.99 12.79 15.86
N ARG A 82 -5.76 13.33 15.85
CA ARG A 82 -4.53 12.56 15.73
C ARG A 82 -4.29 11.63 16.92
N ILE A 83 -4.54 12.09 18.14
CA ILE A 83 -4.43 11.26 19.34
C ILE A 83 -5.41 10.09 19.28
N ILE A 84 -6.66 10.32 18.86
CA ILE A 84 -7.66 9.26 18.69
C ILE A 84 -7.18 8.24 17.66
N LEU A 85 -6.63 8.68 16.52
CA LEU A 85 -6.07 7.77 15.51
C LEU A 85 -4.96 6.89 16.10
N ILE A 86 -4.01 7.47 16.83
CA ILE A 86 -2.93 6.72 17.47
C ILE A 86 -3.47 5.69 18.47
N LEU A 87 -4.46 6.06 19.29
CA LEU A 87 -5.11 5.14 20.21
C LEU A 87 -5.81 3.98 19.46
N CYS A 88 -6.51 4.26 18.36
CA CYS A 88 -7.13 3.23 17.54
C CYS A 88 -6.09 2.27 16.94
N ILE A 89 -4.96 2.79 16.45
CA ILE A 89 -3.84 1.98 15.93
C ILE A 89 -3.34 1.02 17.01
N ILE A 90 -3.13 1.50 18.24
CA ILE A 90 -2.65 0.68 19.36
C ILE A 90 -3.67 -0.39 19.72
N VAL A 91 -4.96 -0.03 19.89
CA VAL A 91 -6.01 -0.97 20.28
C VAL A 91 -6.19 -2.07 19.24
N VAL A 92 -6.33 -1.71 17.96
CA VAL A 92 -6.47 -2.69 16.88
C VAL A 92 -5.20 -3.51 16.72
N GLY A 93 -4.01 -2.89 16.87
CA GLY A 93 -2.73 -3.58 16.84
C GLY A 93 -2.60 -4.63 17.93
N CYS A 94 -3.03 -4.32 19.16
CA CYS A 94 -3.08 -5.30 20.25
C CYS A 94 -4.00 -6.49 19.91
N ILE A 95 -5.20 -6.21 19.38
CA ILE A 95 -6.15 -7.27 19.00
C ILE A 95 -5.53 -8.19 17.94
N TYR A 96 -4.90 -7.63 16.91
CA TYR A 96 -4.22 -8.39 15.86
C TYR A 96 -3.05 -9.22 16.41
N TYR A 97 -2.26 -8.65 17.31
CA TYR A 97 -1.17 -9.35 17.97
C TYR A 97 -1.65 -10.56 18.78
N PHE A 98 -2.72 -10.41 19.57
CA PHE A 98 -3.31 -11.51 20.34
C PHE A 98 -3.93 -12.59 19.44
N ASN A 99 -4.35 -12.26 18.23
CA ASN A 99 -4.81 -13.22 17.24
C ASN A 99 -3.68 -13.92 16.47
N GLY A 100 -2.42 -13.69 16.82
CA GLY A 100 -1.27 -14.37 16.23
C GLY A 100 -0.80 -13.77 14.91
N SER A 101 -1.19 -12.54 14.58
CA SER A 101 -0.68 -11.85 13.38
C SER A 101 0.79 -11.49 13.52
N ASP A 102 1.53 -11.47 12.40
CA ASP A 102 2.93 -11.07 12.40
C ASP A 102 3.06 -9.59 12.79
N ILE A 103 3.82 -9.34 13.84
CA ILE A 103 4.06 -7.98 14.37
C ILE A 103 4.67 -7.04 13.33
N LYS A 104 5.48 -7.56 12.41
CA LYS A 104 6.07 -6.75 11.33
C LYS A 104 4.99 -6.26 10.36
N LEU A 105 4.03 -7.12 10.02
CA LEU A 105 2.91 -6.77 9.17
C LEU A 105 2.05 -5.68 9.84
N VAL A 106 1.74 -5.84 11.13
CA VAL A 106 0.95 -4.89 11.91
C VAL A 106 1.66 -3.53 12.00
N LEU A 107 2.98 -3.51 12.29
CA LEU A 107 3.75 -2.27 12.34
C LEU A 107 3.81 -1.54 11.00
N ASN A 108 4.06 -2.26 9.90
CA ASN A 108 4.04 -1.68 8.57
C ASN A 108 2.67 -1.07 8.25
N SER A 109 1.60 -1.79 8.59
CA SER A 109 0.22 -1.33 8.39
C SER A 109 -0.10 -0.10 9.24
N ALA A 110 0.38 -0.04 10.48
CA ALA A 110 0.21 1.10 11.37
C ALA A 110 0.84 2.38 10.81
N ILE A 111 2.04 2.29 10.22
CA ILE A 111 2.73 3.43 9.58
C ILE A 111 1.98 3.91 8.34
N ILE A 112 1.43 2.98 7.55
CA ILE A 112 0.71 3.31 6.31
C ILE A 112 -0.71 3.82 6.59
N THR A 113 -1.33 3.47 7.70
CA THR A 113 -2.73 3.83 8.03
C THR A 113 -3.05 5.32 7.82
N PRO A 114 -2.26 6.30 8.28
CA PRO A 114 -2.54 7.73 8.05
C PRO A 114 -2.45 8.12 6.58
N VAL A 115 -1.52 7.52 5.84
CA VAL A 115 -1.34 7.76 4.40
C VAL A 115 -2.49 7.15 3.61
N PHE A 116 -2.91 5.95 4.00
CA PHE A 116 -4.05 5.23 3.42
C PHE A 116 -5.34 6.07 3.47
N TRP A 117 -5.57 6.76 4.59
CA TRP A 117 -6.68 7.71 4.70
C TRP A 117 -6.62 8.79 3.62
N SER A 118 -5.48 9.47 3.51
CA SER A 118 -5.33 10.61 2.59
C SER A 118 -5.44 10.22 1.11
N TRP A 119 -4.91 9.05 0.74
CA TRP A 119 -4.77 8.64 -0.65
C TRP A 119 -5.96 7.80 -1.16
N ILE A 120 -6.56 7.00 -0.31
CA ILE A 120 -7.58 6.03 -0.70
C ILE A 120 -8.93 6.39 -0.12
N MET A 121 -9.04 6.57 1.19
CA MET A 121 -10.33 6.80 1.84
C MET A 121 -10.92 8.17 1.51
N LYS A 122 -10.12 9.23 1.51
CA LYS A 122 -10.58 10.60 1.18
C LYS A 122 -11.24 10.69 -0.21
N PRO A 123 -10.64 10.18 -1.32
CA PRO A 123 -11.27 10.18 -2.62
C PRO A 123 -12.52 9.30 -2.70
N ILE A 124 -12.54 8.15 -2.01
CA ILE A 124 -13.72 7.28 -1.94
C ILE A 124 -14.88 7.99 -1.24
N CYS A 125 -14.65 8.56 -0.06
CA CYS A 125 -15.66 9.33 0.66
C CYS A 125 -16.20 10.50 -0.16
N LYS A 126 -15.32 11.19 -0.90
CA LYS A 126 -15.73 12.27 -1.82
C LYS A 126 -16.61 11.76 -2.95
N HIS A 127 -16.32 10.59 -3.51
CA HIS A 127 -17.11 9.98 -4.57
C HIS A 127 -18.52 9.60 -4.09
N PHE A 128 -18.62 9.06 -2.87
CA PHE A 128 -19.90 8.68 -2.26
C PHE A 128 -20.62 9.86 -1.57
N LYS A 129 -20.13 11.10 -1.69
CA LYS A 129 -20.68 12.30 -1.04
C LYS A 129 -20.84 12.16 0.47
N ILE A 130 -20.02 11.33 1.12
CA ILE A 130 -19.99 11.20 2.57
C ILE A 130 -19.30 12.44 3.14
N ASP A 131 -19.92 13.09 4.11
CA ASP A 131 -19.36 14.28 4.75
C ASP A 131 -18.13 13.90 5.59
N TYR A 132 -16.93 14.04 4.96
CA TYR A 132 -15.65 13.73 5.58
C TYR A 132 -14.97 14.94 6.22
N LYS A 133 -15.63 16.13 6.26
CA LYS A 133 -15.07 17.34 6.86
C LYS A 133 -14.60 17.13 8.30
N GLN A 134 -15.25 16.20 9.01
CA GLN A 134 -14.88 15.86 10.39
C GLN A 134 -13.57 15.09 10.50
N LEU A 135 -13.07 14.53 9.38
CA LEU A 135 -11.90 13.64 9.34
C LEU A 135 -10.64 14.26 8.75
N ASN A 136 -10.62 15.56 8.46
CA ASN A 136 -9.38 16.22 8.06
C ASN A 136 -8.35 16.14 9.19
N LEU A 137 -7.49 15.10 9.12
CA LEU A 137 -6.43 14.83 10.09
C LEU A 137 -5.17 15.64 9.81
N PHE A 138 -5.05 16.23 8.59
CA PHE A 138 -3.82 16.80 8.06
C PHE A 138 -3.96 18.19 7.40
N GLU A 139 -5.13 18.82 7.43
CA GLU A 139 -5.33 20.21 7.01
C GLU A 139 -5.31 21.19 8.17
#